data_8717e97f8062edaa0b02c0205bbc7193
#
_entry.id   8717e97f8062edaa0b02c0205bbc7193
#
_cell.length_a   1.000
_cell.length_b   1.000
_cell.length_c   1.000
_cell.angle_alpha   90.00
_cell.angle_beta   90.00
_cell.angle_gamma   90.00
#
_symmetry.space_group_name_H-M   'P 1'
#
loop_
_entity.id
_entity.type
_entity.pdbx_description
1 polymer ?
#
loop_
_entity_poly.entity_id
_entity_poly.type
_entity_poly.pdbx_seq_one_letter_code
_entity_poly.pdbx_strand_id
1 'polypeptide(L)'
;MPKVTGPVEPPLRRYEDLVKPGQPNMLDVNDSVEGFNRGSYRFNYYFDEYLYRPVVRGYEFIMPNYLEDRVSDALDNLGEITNLTNNLMQFNLKGAGVTVSRFVINSTIGIGGLWDQAKKMGLKRQTEDFGLTLGHYGTGSGTYLMLPVLGASNVRDTAGLVADAATVDYIGPLAWLNDNTATYAYAGVYAVDRRHRTPFRYRQTGSPFEYELIRTLYTMKRDYDIEQTKEKK
;
A
#
# COMPACT_ATOMS: atom_id res chain seq x y z
N MET A 1 29.23 1.26 -14.42
CA MET A 1 28.96 1.68 -13.05
C MET A 1 29.61 0.66 -12.11
N PRO A 2 30.38 1.08 -11.10
CA PRO A 2 30.97 0.13 -10.16
C PRO A 2 29.83 -0.57 -9.39
N LYS A 3 29.86 -1.89 -9.34
CA LYS A 3 28.93 -2.67 -8.52
C LYS A 3 29.27 -2.39 -7.05
N VAL A 4 28.36 -1.76 -6.33
CA VAL A 4 28.47 -1.61 -4.88
C VAL A 4 28.28 -2.99 -4.26
N THR A 5 29.39 -3.63 -3.92
CA THR A 5 29.42 -4.96 -3.29
C THR A 5 29.43 -4.79 -1.78
N GLY A 6 28.29 -4.55 -1.17
CA GLY A 6 28.15 -4.49 0.28
C GLY A 6 26.88 -3.76 0.71
N PRO A 7 26.44 -3.92 1.97
CA PRO A 7 25.32 -3.16 2.49
C PRO A 7 25.73 -1.68 2.60
N VAL A 8 25.21 -0.86 1.67
CA VAL A 8 25.36 0.60 1.77
C VAL A 8 24.47 1.05 2.91
N GLU A 9 25.07 1.35 4.05
CA GLU A 9 24.34 2.04 5.11
C GLU A 9 24.01 3.45 4.61
N PRO A 10 22.73 3.88 4.65
CA PRO A 10 22.40 5.25 4.32
C PRO A 10 23.18 6.18 5.25
N PRO A 11 23.79 7.25 4.74
CA PRO A 11 24.54 8.19 5.56
C PRO A 11 23.61 8.78 6.62
N LEU A 12 24.10 8.90 7.84
CA LEU A 12 23.41 9.57 8.95
C LEU A 12 23.40 11.12 8.78
N ARG A 13 23.72 11.62 7.61
CA ARG A 13 23.68 13.04 7.31
C ARG A 13 22.23 13.48 7.18
N ARG A 14 21.88 14.53 7.90
CA ARG A 14 20.60 15.19 7.74
C ARG A 14 20.60 15.90 6.39
N TYR A 15 19.48 15.81 5.71
CA TYR A 15 19.25 16.50 4.46
C TYR A 15 19.46 18.04 4.61
N GLU A 16 19.13 18.61 5.78
CA GLU A 16 19.36 20.00 6.16
C GLU A 16 20.82 20.44 5.97
N ASP A 17 21.78 19.53 6.06
CA ASP A 17 23.21 19.81 5.84
C ASP A 17 23.57 20.02 4.36
N LEU A 18 22.68 19.67 3.44
CA LEU A 18 22.90 19.71 1.99
C LEU A 18 22.13 20.83 1.29
N VAL A 19 21.16 21.46 1.96
CA VAL A 19 20.28 22.47 1.38
C VAL A 19 20.59 23.84 1.91
N LYS A 20 20.77 24.78 0.97
CA LYS A 20 20.93 26.20 1.34
C LYS A 20 19.64 26.76 1.92
N PRO A 21 19.68 27.45 3.08
CA PRO A 21 18.51 28.10 3.66
C PRO A 21 17.81 29.01 2.64
N GLY A 22 16.49 28.88 2.49
CA GLY A 22 15.67 29.73 1.65
C GLY A 22 15.38 29.23 0.23
N GLN A 23 15.88 28.06 -0.18
CA GLN A 23 15.42 27.44 -1.42
C GLN A 23 14.24 26.48 -1.15
N PRO A 24 13.13 26.59 -1.92
CA PRO A 24 12.03 25.65 -1.80
C PRO A 24 12.53 24.26 -2.16
N ASN A 25 12.32 23.32 -1.27
CA ASN A 25 12.91 22.02 -1.36
C ASN A 25 11.82 20.95 -1.53
N MET A 26 11.75 20.35 -2.71
CA MET A 26 10.81 19.24 -2.99
C MET A 26 11.01 18.02 -2.07
N LEU A 27 12.14 17.95 -1.36
CA LEU A 27 12.49 16.84 -0.48
C LEU A 27 12.18 17.15 0.99
N ASP A 28 11.63 18.34 1.29
CA ASP A 28 11.28 18.74 2.66
C ASP A 28 9.99 18.07 3.11
N VAL A 29 10.13 16.85 3.59
CA VAL A 29 9.06 16.06 4.18
C VAL A 29 9.27 16.02 5.70
N ASN A 30 8.22 16.35 6.46
CA ASN A 30 8.27 16.29 7.92
C ASN A 30 8.57 14.85 8.38
N ASP A 31 9.73 14.66 9.00
CA ASP A 31 10.23 13.39 9.50
C ASP A 31 10.78 13.56 10.92
N SER A 32 9.87 13.84 11.86
CA SER A 32 10.23 14.12 13.26
C SER A 32 10.83 12.93 14.01
N VAL A 33 10.71 11.72 13.45
CA VAL A 33 11.21 10.46 14.05
C VAL A 33 12.19 9.74 13.11
N GLU A 34 13.01 10.51 12.38
CA GLU A 34 13.93 10.01 11.36
C GLU A 34 14.80 8.84 11.84
N GLY A 35 15.32 8.90 13.10
CA GLY A 35 16.13 7.83 13.66
C GLY A 35 15.39 6.49 13.71
N PHE A 36 14.13 6.50 14.15
CA PHE A 36 13.27 5.33 14.13
C PHE A 36 13.00 4.87 12.69
N ASN A 37 12.65 5.79 11.81
CA ASN A 37 12.32 5.49 10.42
C ASN A 37 13.49 4.86 9.65
N ARG A 38 14.71 5.35 9.86
CA ARG A 38 15.93 4.75 9.28
C ARG A 38 16.22 3.37 9.87
N GLY A 39 15.95 3.17 11.16
CA GLY A 39 16.02 1.85 11.80
C GLY A 39 15.03 0.87 11.19
N SER A 40 13.77 1.28 11.02
CA SER A 40 12.71 0.50 10.37
C SER A 40 13.02 0.22 8.89
N TYR A 41 13.58 1.19 8.15
CA TYR A 41 14.03 0.99 6.76
C TYR A 41 15.08 -0.11 6.68
N ARG A 42 16.09 -0.10 7.58
CA ARG A 42 17.12 -1.13 7.65
C ARG A 42 16.52 -2.50 8.01
N PHE A 43 15.61 -2.53 8.99
CA PHE A 43 14.89 -3.74 9.36
C PHE A 43 14.09 -4.29 8.15
N ASN A 44 13.34 -3.45 7.45
CA ASN A 44 12.54 -3.84 6.29
C ASN A 44 13.41 -4.40 5.16
N TYR A 45 14.60 -3.83 4.93
CA TYR A 45 15.54 -4.39 3.97
C TYR A 45 15.93 -5.83 4.33
N TYR A 46 16.35 -6.08 5.58
CA TYR A 46 16.76 -7.42 6.00
C TYR A 46 15.58 -8.39 6.05
N PHE A 47 14.43 -7.93 6.51
CA PHE A 47 13.20 -8.72 6.52
C PHE A 47 12.79 -9.11 5.10
N ASP A 48 12.82 -8.18 4.16
CA ASP A 48 12.49 -8.44 2.75
C ASP A 48 13.49 -9.44 2.13
N GLU A 49 14.78 -9.21 2.29
CA GLU A 49 15.83 -10.01 1.63
C GLU A 49 15.90 -11.45 2.17
N TYR A 50 15.80 -11.61 3.50
CA TYR A 50 16.05 -12.91 4.14
C TYR A 50 14.80 -13.70 4.50
N LEU A 51 13.63 -13.06 4.58
CA LEU A 51 12.38 -13.74 4.91
C LEU A 51 11.31 -13.59 3.83
N TYR A 52 10.98 -12.35 3.48
CA TYR A 52 9.79 -12.09 2.66
C TYR A 52 9.98 -12.57 1.21
N ARG A 53 11.07 -12.20 0.56
CA ARG A 53 11.40 -12.63 -0.80
C ARG A 53 11.60 -14.14 -0.94
N PRO A 54 12.29 -14.86 -0.04
CA PRO A 54 12.30 -16.32 -0.07
C PRO A 54 10.91 -16.95 -0.02
N VAL A 55 10.00 -16.43 0.82
CA VAL A 55 8.62 -16.91 0.89
C VAL A 55 7.89 -16.64 -0.43
N VAL A 56 8.01 -15.43 -0.99
CA VAL A 56 7.41 -15.07 -2.29
C VAL A 56 7.97 -15.95 -3.42
N ARG A 57 9.28 -16.20 -3.46
CA ARG A 57 9.86 -17.13 -4.45
C ARG A 57 9.34 -18.55 -4.30
N GLY A 58 9.10 -19.02 -3.05
CA GLY A 58 8.45 -20.31 -2.80
C GLY A 58 7.02 -20.33 -3.33
N TYR A 59 6.28 -19.25 -3.13
CA TYR A 59 4.94 -19.09 -3.70
C TYR A 59 4.98 -19.11 -5.24
N GLU A 60 5.82 -18.32 -5.88
CA GLU A 60 6.02 -18.28 -7.34
C GLU A 60 6.49 -19.62 -7.93
N PHE A 61 7.27 -20.40 -7.18
CA PHE A 61 7.73 -21.72 -7.60
C PHE A 61 6.60 -22.77 -7.59
N ILE A 62 5.69 -22.69 -6.62
CA ILE A 62 4.59 -23.65 -6.45
C ILE A 62 3.38 -23.28 -7.30
N MET A 63 3.10 -21.96 -7.42
CA MET A 63 1.92 -21.44 -8.12
C MET A 63 2.26 -21.11 -9.57
N PRO A 64 1.53 -21.67 -10.55
CA PRO A 64 1.59 -21.19 -11.94
C PRO A 64 1.05 -19.74 -12.02
N ASN A 65 1.66 -18.90 -12.88
CA ASN A 65 1.29 -17.47 -13.06
C ASN A 65 -0.23 -17.27 -13.23
N TYR A 66 -0.89 -18.21 -13.93
CA TYR A 66 -2.36 -18.15 -14.08
C TYR A 66 -3.12 -18.23 -12.74
N LEU A 67 -2.65 -19.04 -11.79
CA LEU A 67 -3.26 -19.14 -10.47
C LEU A 67 -2.90 -17.95 -9.57
N GLU A 68 -1.71 -17.40 -9.71
CA GLU A 68 -1.30 -16.16 -9.03
C GLU A 68 -2.25 -15.01 -9.40
N ASP A 69 -2.57 -14.86 -10.68
CA ASP A 69 -3.56 -13.88 -11.14
C ASP A 69 -4.95 -14.10 -10.50
N ARG A 70 -5.37 -15.37 -10.35
CA ARG A 70 -6.69 -15.70 -9.73
C ARG A 70 -6.71 -15.34 -8.25
N VAL A 71 -5.62 -15.60 -7.53
CA VAL A 71 -5.48 -15.19 -6.12
C VAL A 71 -5.52 -13.67 -6.02
N SER A 72 -4.78 -12.98 -6.87
CA SER A 72 -4.75 -11.51 -6.91
C SER A 72 -6.14 -10.92 -7.20
N ASP A 73 -6.86 -11.45 -8.19
CA ASP A 73 -8.22 -11.00 -8.53
C ASP A 73 -9.19 -11.20 -7.36
N ALA A 74 -9.12 -12.36 -6.67
CA ALA A 74 -9.97 -12.65 -5.52
C ALA A 74 -9.69 -11.71 -4.33
N LEU A 75 -8.42 -11.46 -4.01
CA LEU A 75 -8.03 -10.52 -2.97
C LEU A 75 -8.47 -9.10 -3.32
N ASP A 76 -8.33 -8.70 -4.57
CA ASP A 76 -8.78 -7.40 -5.07
C ASP A 76 -10.31 -7.26 -4.97
N ASN A 77 -11.06 -8.33 -5.22
CA ASN A 77 -12.51 -8.34 -5.06
C ASN A 77 -12.93 -8.17 -3.59
N LEU A 78 -12.24 -8.82 -2.64
CA LEU A 78 -12.45 -8.61 -1.21
C LEU A 78 -12.11 -7.17 -0.80
N GLY A 79 -11.10 -6.56 -1.39
CA GLY A 79 -10.71 -5.17 -1.18
C GLY A 79 -11.74 -4.14 -1.69
N GLU A 80 -12.71 -4.53 -2.52
CA GLU A 80 -13.78 -3.61 -2.96
C GLU A 80 -14.65 -3.15 -1.79
N ILE A 81 -14.68 -3.86 -0.66
CA ILE A 81 -15.41 -3.43 0.54
C ILE A 81 -14.78 -2.18 1.14
N THR A 82 -13.46 -2.14 1.29
CA THR A 82 -12.72 -0.96 1.75
C THR A 82 -12.90 0.19 0.75
N ASN A 83 -12.81 -0.08 -0.55
CA ASN A 83 -13.07 0.91 -1.59
C ASN A 83 -14.49 1.50 -1.49
N LEU A 84 -15.50 0.64 -1.27
CA LEU A 84 -16.91 1.07 -1.16
C LEU A 84 -17.11 1.97 0.06
N THR A 85 -16.65 1.54 1.24
CA THR A 85 -16.83 2.32 2.48
C THR A 85 -16.16 3.68 2.36
N ASN A 86 -14.97 3.76 1.80
CA ASN A 86 -14.24 5.01 1.61
C ASN A 86 -14.89 5.91 0.54
N ASN A 87 -15.36 5.36 -0.60
CA ASN A 87 -16.11 6.14 -1.59
C ASN A 87 -17.41 6.73 -0.99
N LEU A 88 -18.13 5.96 -0.17
CA LEU A 88 -19.33 6.46 0.51
C LEU A 88 -18.99 7.56 1.52
N MET A 89 -17.94 7.38 2.33
CA MET A 89 -17.49 8.40 3.28
C MET A 89 -17.01 9.70 2.59
N GLN A 90 -16.46 9.60 1.37
CA GLN A 90 -16.07 10.75 0.55
C GLN A 90 -17.25 11.37 -0.24
N PHE A 91 -18.45 10.84 -0.12
CA PHE A 91 -19.62 11.21 -0.95
C PHE A 91 -19.39 11.02 -2.46
N ASN A 92 -18.46 10.16 -2.86
CA ASN A 92 -18.23 9.78 -4.25
C ASN A 92 -19.21 8.67 -4.67
N LEU A 93 -20.47 9.05 -4.92
CA LEU A 93 -21.53 8.10 -5.26
C LEU A 93 -21.25 7.36 -6.58
N LYS A 94 -20.60 8.02 -7.53
CA LYS A 94 -20.19 7.39 -8.79
C LYS A 94 -19.16 6.30 -8.56
N GLY A 95 -18.12 6.59 -7.76
CA GLY A 95 -17.12 5.61 -7.36
C GLY A 95 -17.72 4.45 -6.57
N ALA A 96 -18.62 4.75 -5.62
CA ALA A 96 -19.34 3.73 -4.86
C ALA A 96 -20.18 2.82 -5.78
N GLY A 97 -20.91 3.39 -6.76
CA GLY A 97 -21.65 2.63 -7.75
C GLY A 97 -20.78 1.72 -8.61
N VAL A 98 -19.62 2.22 -9.06
CA VAL A 98 -18.65 1.39 -9.80
C VAL A 98 -18.13 0.25 -8.91
N THR A 99 -17.78 0.54 -7.66
CA THR A 99 -17.24 -0.45 -6.71
C THR A 99 -18.26 -1.56 -6.41
N VAL A 100 -19.55 -1.21 -6.16
CA VAL A 100 -20.63 -2.18 -5.97
C VAL A 100 -20.81 -3.04 -7.24
N SER A 101 -20.84 -2.42 -8.40
CA SER A 101 -20.99 -3.13 -9.68
C SER A 101 -19.84 -4.11 -9.90
N ARG A 102 -18.61 -3.71 -9.62
CA ARG A 102 -17.42 -4.58 -9.70
C ARG A 102 -17.56 -5.76 -8.76
N PHE A 103 -17.86 -5.51 -7.48
CA PHE A 103 -18.02 -6.56 -6.49
C PHE A 103 -19.07 -7.59 -6.90
N VAL A 104 -20.25 -7.14 -7.35
CA VAL A 104 -21.33 -8.02 -7.78
C VAL A 104 -20.94 -8.83 -9.02
N ILE A 105 -20.41 -8.18 -10.07
CA ILE A 105 -20.00 -8.84 -11.31
C ILE A 105 -18.91 -9.87 -11.04
N ASN A 106 -17.87 -9.50 -10.30
CA ASN A 106 -16.74 -10.38 -10.03
C ASN A 106 -17.12 -11.53 -9.09
N SER A 107 -18.01 -11.28 -8.11
CA SER A 107 -18.50 -12.33 -7.21
C SER A 107 -19.45 -13.32 -7.90
N THR A 108 -20.21 -12.89 -8.91
CA THR A 108 -21.17 -13.76 -9.64
C THR A 108 -20.53 -14.35 -10.91
N ILE A 109 -20.36 -13.53 -11.94
CA ILE A 109 -19.81 -13.94 -13.25
C ILE A 109 -18.32 -14.29 -13.12
N GLY A 110 -17.57 -13.61 -12.23
CA GLY A 110 -16.17 -13.85 -11.94
C GLY A 110 -15.91 -14.99 -10.95
N ILE A 111 -16.93 -15.79 -10.60
CA ILE A 111 -16.86 -16.99 -9.74
C ILE A 111 -16.16 -16.65 -8.41
N GLY A 112 -16.84 -15.89 -7.54
CA GLY A 112 -16.31 -15.50 -6.25
C GLY A 112 -15.12 -14.52 -6.29
N GLY A 113 -14.95 -13.80 -7.41
CA GLY A 113 -13.85 -12.85 -7.58
C GLY A 113 -12.57 -13.44 -8.20
N LEU A 114 -12.54 -14.74 -8.53
CA LEU A 114 -11.37 -15.36 -9.17
C LEU A 114 -11.07 -14.80 -10.57
N TRP A 115 -12.00 -14.10 -11.21
CA TRP A 115 -11.80 -13.42 -12.48
C TRP A 115 -12.33 -11.99 -12.42
N ASP A 116 -11.50 -11.00 -12.74
CA ASP A 116 -11.92 -9.60 -12.85
C ASP A 116 -12.69 -9.35 -14.18
N GLN A 117 -13.96 -9.80 -14.20
CA GLN A 117 -14.84 -9.60 -15.36
C GLN A 117 -15.27 -8.12 -15.48
N ALA A 118 -15.41 -7.42 -14.36
CA ALA A 118 -15.77 -6.01 -14.35
C ALA A 118 -14.73 -5.15 -15.07
N LYS A 119 -13.44 -5.46 -14.92
CA LYS A 119 -12.34 -4.82 -15.67
C LYS A 119 -12.49 -5.01 -17.18
N LYS A 120 -12.87 -6.21 -17.64
CA LYS A 120 -13.12 -6.51 -19.06
C LYS A 120 -14.32 -5.74 -19.61
N MET A 121 -15.28 -5.40 -18.74
CA MET A 121 -16.45 -4.57 -19.06
C MET A 121 -16.15 -3.07 -18.99
N GLY A 122 -14.91 -2.67 -18.74
CA GLY A 122 -14.48 -1.27 -18.70
C GLY A 122 -14.67 -0.58 -17.35
N LEU A 123 -15.12 -1.30 -16.31
CA LEU A 123 -15.26 -0.77 -14.95
C LEU A 123 -13.89 -0.76 -14.26
N LYS A 124 -13.23 0.40 -14.25
CA LYS A 124 -11.91 0.56 -13.57
C LYS A 124 -12.06 0.51 -12.06
N ARG A 125 -11.13 -0.19 -11.39
CA ARG A 125 -11.09 -0.26 -9.94
C ARG A 125 -10.88 1.14 -9.34
N GLN A 126 -11.61 1.43 -8.29
CA GLN A 126 -11.47 2.63 -7.48
C GLN A 126 -10.65 2.26 -6.25
N THR A 127 -9.40 2.69 -6.19
CA THR A 127 -8.53 2.38 -5.05
C THR A 127 -8.63 3.52 -4.04
N GLU A 128 -9.38 3.28 -2.98
CA GLU A 128 -9.61 4.23 -1.90
C GLU A 128 -9.23 3.59 -0.56
N ASP A 129 -8.77 4.40 0.36
CA ASP A 129 -8.45 4.01 1.74
C ASP A 129 -8.85 5.13 2.72
N PHE A 130 -8.89 4.80 4.01
CA PHE A 130 -9.31 5.77 5.03
C PHE A 130 -8.31 6.91 5.23
N GLY A 131 -7.01 6.69 4.94
CA GLY A 131 -6.02 7.77 4.91
C GLY A 131 -6.32 8.80 3.81
N LEU A 132 -6.75 8.34 2.61
CA LEU A 132 -7.24 9.21 1.53
C LEU A 132 -8.53 9.93 1.94
N THR A 133 -9.44 9.23 2.60
CA THR A 133 -10.68 9.82 3.12
C THR A 133 -10.41 10.95 4.12
N LEU A 134 -9.51 10.73 5.07
CA LEU A 134 -9.07 11.78 6.00
C LEU A 134 -8.42 12.97 5.26
N GLY A 135 -7.55 12.69 4.29
CA GLY A 135 -6.91 13.71 3.44
C GLY A 135 -7.91 14.49 2.59
N HIS A 136 -8.94 13.83 2.07
CA HIS A 136 -10.05 14.45 1.34
C HIS A 136 -10.73 15.54 2.18
N TYR A 137 -10.92 15.31 3.48
CA TYR A 137 -11.46 16.27 4.43
C TYR A 137 -10.44 17.27 4.99
N GLY A 138 -9.20 17.27 4.48
CA GLY A 138 -8.17 18.25 4.83
C GLY A 138 -7.30 17.86 6.02
N THR A 139 -7.37 16.62 6.51
CA THR A 139 -6.46 16.14 7.56
C THR A 139 -5.05 16.08 6.99
N GLY A 140 -4.11 16.78 7.62
CA GLY A 140 -2.69 16.74 7.25
C GLY A 140 -2.08 15.36 7.42
N SER A 141 -1.00 15.08 6.69
CA SER A 141 -0.29 13.79 6.75
C SER A 141 0.34 13.50 8.13
N GLY A 142 0.68 14.56 8.88
CA GLY A 142 1.52 14.45 10.07
C GLY A 142 2.98 14.12 9.70
N THR A 143 3.73 13.51 10.64
CA THR A 143 5.10 13.09 10.37
C THR A 143 5.14 11.84 9.50
N TYR A 144 6.16 11.72 8.67
CA TYR A 144 6.46 10.50 7.93
C TYR A 144 6.77 9.34 8.87
N LEU A 145 6.32 8.15 8.52
CA LEU A 145 6.58 6.92 9.25
C LEU A 145 7.06 5.82 8.29
N MET A 146 8.15 5.15 8.67
CA MET A 146 8.55 3.91 8.05
C MET A 146 8.13 2.76 8.96
N LEU A 147 7.01 2.12 8.62
CA LEU A 147 6.48 1.03 9.44
C LEU A 147 7.28 -0.26 9.22
N PRO A 148 7.64 -0.99 10.30
CA PRO A 148 8.22 -2.31 10.16
C PRO A 148 7.29 -3.23 9.35
N VAL A 149 7.84 -3.98 8.39
CA VAL A 149 7.16 -4.88 7.45
C VAL A 149 6.29 -4.15 6.42
N LEU A 150 5.52 -3.14 6.83
CA LEU A 150 4.51 -2.47 5.99
C LEU A 150 5.09 -1.39 5.08
N GLY A 151 6.27 -0.85 5.41
CA GLY A 151 6.97 0.13 4.58
C GLY A 151 6.56 1.59 4.83
N ALA A 152 6.66 2.41 3.78
CA ALA A 152 6.41 3.85 3.84
C ALA A 152 4.95 4.19 4.21
N SER A 153 4.78 5.13 5.14
CA SER A 153 3.49 5.62 5.65
C SER A 153 3.65 7.04 6.22
N ASN A 154 2.62 7.55 6.86
CA ASN A 154 2.61 8.73 7.71
C ASN A 154 1.57 8.53 8.84
N VAL A 155 1.47 9.46 9.77
CA VAL A 155 0.54 9.34 10.92
C VAL A 155 -0.90 9.15 10.46
N ARG A 156 -1.39 10.00 9.53
CA ARG A 156 -2.75 9.90 8.99
C ARG A 156 -3.01 8.56 8.32
N ASP A 157 -2.12 8.15 7.43
CA ASP A 157 -2.30 6.92 6.64
C ASP A 157 -2.13 5.66 7.49
N THR A 158 -1.31 5.72 8.55
CA THR A 158 -1.21 4.64 9.55
C THR A 158 -2.51 4.48 10.33
N ALA A 159 -3.13 5.59 10.76
CA ALA A 159 -4.45 5.55 11.38
C ALA A 159 -5.51 5.02 10.40
N GLY A 160 -5.42 5.42 9.13
CA GLY A 160 -6.25 4.92 8.05
C GLY A 160 -6.14 3.41 7.85
N LEU A 161 -4.91 2.90 7.84
CA LEU A 161 -4.65 1.46 7.73
C LEU A 161 -5.34 0.65 8.84
N VAL A 162 -5.31 1.14 10.09
CA VAL A 162 -6.00 0.49 11.22
C VAL A 162 -7.52 0.50 11.03
N ALA A 163 -8.08 1.62 10.57
CA ALA A 163 -9.51 1.73 10.31
C ALA A 163 -9.97 0.82 9.16
N ASP A 164 -9.20 0.75 8.07
CA ASP A 164 -9.49 -0.14 6.94
C ASP A 164 -9.38 -1.61 7.35
N ALA A 165 -8.38 -1.98 8.16
CA ALA A 165 -8.26 -3.33 8.69
C ALA A 165 -9.48 -3.69 9.57
N ALA A 166 -9.92 -2.79 10.44
CA ALA A 166 -11.13 -2.98 11.24
C ALA A 166 -12.38 -3.11 10.34
N THR A 167 -12.48 -2.33 9.26
CA THR A 167 -13.59 -2.44 8.30
C THR A 167 -13.65 -3.83 7.67
N VAL A 168 -12.51 -4.37 7.24
CA VAL A 168 -12.44 -5.73 6.67
C VAL A 168 -12.82 -6.77 7.72
N ASP A 169 -12.38 -6.61 8.95
CA ASP A 169 -12.61 -7.56 10.04
C ASP A 169 -14.08 -7.57 10.53
N TYR A 170 -14.74 -6.39 10.59
CA TYR A 170 -16.11 -6.27 11.10
C TYR A 170 -17.20 -6.35 10.03
N ILE A 171 -16.96 -5.88 8.81
CA ILE A 171 -17.95 -5.76 7.75
C ILE A 171 -17.63 -6.68 6.57
N GLY A 172 -16.37 -7.09 6.41
CA GLY A 172 -15.92 -7.94 5.32
C GLY A 172 -16.55 -9.33 5.33
N PRO A 173 -16.51 -10.06 4.19
CA PRO A 173 -17.08 -11.41 4.10
C PRO A 173 -16.46 -12.40 5.10
N LEU A 174 -15.22 -12.17 5.52
CA LEU A 174 -14.52 -13.02 6.49
C LEU A 174 -15.11 -12.89 7.90
N ALA A 175 -15.70 -11.73 8.23
CA ALA A 175 -16.39 -11.52 9.51
C ALA A 175 -17.55 -12.52 9.70
N TRP A 176 -18.20 -12.91 8.60
CA TRP A 176 -19.33 -13.85 8.64
C TRP A 176 -18.92 -15.29 8.93
N LEU A 177 -17.64 -15.63 8.70
CA LEU A 177 -17.13 -16.97 8.98
C LEU A 177 -16.89 -17.19 10.48
N ASN A 178 -16.77 -16.09 11.26
CA ASN A 178 -16.46 -16.09 12.70
C ASN A 178 -15.26 -17.03 13.03
N ASP A 179 -14.26 -17.04 12.16
CA ASP A 179 -13.08 -17.92 12.26
C ASP A 179 -11.80 -17.08 12.12
N ASN A 180 -11.10 -16.96 13.23
CA ASN A 180 -9.81 -16.25 13.29
C ASN A 180 -8.77 -16.89 12.35
N THR A 181 -8.85 -18.21 12.11
CA THR A 181 -7.93 -18.92 11.22
C THR A 181 -8.07 -18.41 9.79
N ALA A 182 -9.30 -18.19 9.32
CA ALA A 182 -9.57 -17.63 7.99
C ALA A 182 -9.02 -16.19 7.86
N THR A 183 -9.18 -15.38 8.89
CA THR A 183 -8.64 -14.01 8.92
C THR A 183 -7.11 -14.00 8.85
N TYR A 184 -6.43 -14.85 9.63
CA TYR A 184 -4.96 -14.95 9.58
C TYR A 184 -4.47 -15.53 8.25
N ALA A 185 -5.15 -16.53 7.70
CA ALA A 185 -4.83 -17.08 6.38
C ALA A 185 -4.97 -16.04 5.28
N TYR A 186 -6.07 -15.26 5.30
CA TYR A 186 -6.26 -14.13 4.39
C TYR A 186 -5.12 -13.11 4.51
N ALA A 187 -4.80 -12.68 5.72
CA ALA A 187 -3.74 -11.69 5.94
C ALA A 187 -2.38 -12.18 5.42
N GLY A 188 -2.06 -13.47 5.64
CA GLY A 188 -0.83 -14.09 5.14
C GLY A 188 -0.78 -14.15 3.62
N VAL A 189 -1.84 -14.64 2.97
CA VAL A 189 -1.94 -14.71 1.51
C VAL A 189 -1.92 -13.30 0.90
N TYR A 190 -2.67 -12.36 1.48
CA TYR A 190 -2.67 -10.96 1.05
C TYR A 190 -1.28 -10.32 1.12
N ALA A 191 -0.55 -10.57 2.21
CA ALA A 191 0.81 -10.06 2.36
C ALA A 191 1.72 -10.61 1.24
N VAL A 192 1.73 -11.94 1.03
CA VAL A 192 2.55 -12.59 -0.01
C VAL A 192 2.21 -12.07 -1.40
N ASP A 193 0.92 -12.02 -1.75
CA ASP A 193 0.44 -11.52 -3.04
C ASP A 193 0.81 -10.04 -3.25
N ARG A 194 0.60 -9.20 -2.24
CA ARG A 194 0.99 -7.79 -2.30
C ARG A 194 2.49 -7.62 -2.55
N ARG A 195 3.33 -8.44 -1.90
CA ARG A 195 4.78 -8.39 -2.11
C ARG A 195 5.17 -8.91 -3.49
N HIS A 196 4.54 -9.99 -3.95
CA HIS A 196 4.71 -10.53 -5.30
C HIS A 196 4.43 -9.46 -6.37
N ARG A 197 3.33 -8.75 -6.27
CA ARG A 197 2.94 -7.68 -7.21
C ARG A 197 3.75 -6.38 -7.08
N THR A 198 4.60 -6.25 -6.05
CA THR A 198 5.37 -5.03 -5.82
C THR A 198 6.76 -5.14 -6.45
N PRO A 199 7.06 -4.42 -7.55
CA PRO A 199 8.35 -4.51 -8.21
C PRO A 199 9.50 -3.85 -7.42
N PHE A 200 9.18 -3.06 -6.41
CA PHE A 200 10.15 -2.34 -5.59
C PHE A 200 11.08 -3.31 -4.83
N ARG A 201 12.36 -2.95 -4.75
CA ARG A 201 13.38 -3.65 -3.96
C ARG A 201 14.21 -2.63 -3.21
N TYR A 202 14.39 -2.86 -1.92
CA TYR A 202 15.28 -2.07 -1.09
C TYR A 202 16.72 -2.13 -1.63
N ARG A 203 17.40 -0.99 -1.65
CA ARG A 203 18.79 -0.83 -2.14
C ARG A 203 18.99 -1.12 -3.63
N GLN A 204 17.92 -1.16 -4.40
CA GLN A 204 17.99 -1.38 -5.84
C GLN A 204 18.67 -0.23 -6.58
N THR A 205 18.48 0.99 -6.11
CA THR A 205 19.06 2.18 -6.75
C THR A 205 20.56 2.30 -6.52
N GLY A 206 21.10 1.64 -5.49
CA GLY A 206 22.49 1.82 -5.03
C GLY A 206 22.79 3.24 -4.56
N SER A 207 21.77 4.08 -4.40
CA SER A 207 21.92 5.45 -3.92
C SER A 207 21.99 5.49 -2.39
N PRO A 208 22.92 6.26 -1.81
CA PRO A 208 22.92 6.52 -0.38
C PRO A 208 21.71 7.32 0.11
N PHE A 209 20.95 7.93 -0.82
CA PHE A 209 19.77 8.75 -0.57
C PHE A 209 18.46 8.01 -0.87
N GLU A 210 18.48 6.69 -0.93
CA GLU A 210 17.28 5.91 -1.27
C GLU A 210 16.16 6.07 -0.23
N TYR A 211 16.52 6.23 1.05
CA TYR A 211 15.54 6.49 2.10
C TYR A 211 14.78 7.81 1.85
N GLU A 212 15.50 8.89 1.55
CA GLU A 212 14.92 10.19 1.23
C GLU A 212 14.06 10.13 -0.02
N LEU A 213 14.52 9.42 -1.03
CA LEU A 213 13.77 9.21 -2.27
C LEU A 213 12.44 8.50 -2.01
N ILE A 214 12.45 7.41 -1.23
CA ILE A 214 11.22 6.67 -0.88
C ILE A 214 10.25 7.56 -0.11
N ARG A 215 10.76 8.29 0.91
CA ARG A 215 9.98 9.23 1.71
C ARG A 215 9.30 10.27 0.85
N THR A 216 10.04 10.90 -0.04
CA THR A 216 9.53 11.94 -0.95
C THR A 216 8.52 11.38 -1.93
N LEU A 217 8.84 10.28 -2.62
CA LEU A 217 7.94 9.67 -3.61
C LEU A 217 6.63 9.20 -2.96
N TYR A 218 6.69 8.64 -1.76
CA TYR A 218 5.50 8.26 -1.02
C TYR A 218 4.62 9.48 -0.73
N THR A 219 5.19 10.55 -0.18
CA THR A 219 4.45 11.77 0.16
C THR A 219 3.83 12.41 -1.07
N MET A 220 4.60 12.60 -2.14
CA MET A 220 4.10 13.16 -3.40
C MET A 220 2.96 12.33 -4.00
N LYS A 221 3.11 10.99 -3.97
CA LYS A 221 2.05 10.10 -4.44
C LYS A 221 0.78 10.26 -3.61
N ARG A 222 0.89 10.31 -2.29
CA ARG A 222 -0.29 10.46 -1.41
C ARG A 222 -0.99 11.81 -1.60
N ASP A 223 -0.23 12.89 -1.76
CA ASP A 223 -0.79 14.22 -2.03
C ASP A 223 -1.53 14.22 -3.37
N TYR A 224 -0.94 13.65 -4.41
CA TYR A 224 -1.59 13.48 -5.70
C TYR A 224 -2.88 12.64 -5.61
N ASP A 225 -2.83 11.49 -4.92
CA ASP A 225 -4.00 10.62 -4.74
C ASP A 225 -5.15 11.38 -4.03
N ILE A 226 -4.84 12.23 -3.02
CA ILE A 226 -5.83 13.06 -2.32
C ILE A 226 -6.46 14.11 -3.26
N GLU A 227 -5.65 14.78 -4.08
CA GLU A 227 -6.18 15.72 -5.06
C GLU A 227 -7.15 15.04 -6.01
N GLN A 228 -6.81 13.84 -6.48
CA GLN A 228 -7.70 13.03 -7.31
C GLN A 228 -9.03 12.70 -6.62
N THR A 229 -9.05 12.47 -5.29
CA THR A 229 -10.32 12.22 -4.58
C THR A 229 -11.23 13.46 -4.56
N LYS A 230 -10.66 14.68 -4.57
CA LYS A 230 -11.41 15.93 -4.58
C LYS A 230 -12.00 16.26 -5.95
N GLU A 231 -11.35 15.82 -7.03
CA GLU A 231 -11.80 16.04 -8.40
C GLU A 231 -12.93 15.09 -8.83
N LYS A 232 -13.13 13.97 -8.13
CA LYS A 232 -14.14 12.94 -8.46
C LYS A 232 -15.57 13.31 -8.09
N LYS A 233 -15.84 14.53 -7.67
CA LYS A 233 -17.20 15.00 -7.28
C LYS A 233 -18.11 15.21 -8.46
#